data_47e6892eec2373d03ea20fe0f2d32d96
#
_entry.id   47e6892eec2373d03ea20fe0f2d32d96
#
_cell.length_a   1.000
_cell.length_b   1.000
_cell.length_c   1.000
_cell.angle_alpha   90.00
_cell.angle_beta   90.00
_cell.angle_gamma   90.00
#
_symmetry.space_group_name_H-M   'P 1'
#
loop_
_entity.id
_entity.type
_entity.pdbx_description
1 polymer ?
#
loop_
_entity_poly.entity_id
_entity_poly.type
_entity_poly.pdbx_seq_one_letter_code
_entity_poly.pdbx_strand_id
1 'polypeptide(L)'
;AILEIVKQFDDLEFVDFGGGIGIPYEKLNDQPRFDIADLSKKLSKVIDDFVKEYGKEVTIKIEPGRYISAECCVLLGTVHAVKQNNVHKFAGTDIGFNVLQRPVMYDSHHDIEVYNDSDETEEITVVGNICESGDILAKDRVIPKVNVGDTIGMLDAGAYGYCMASNYNNRLRPAEVLIRENGEAVLIREADELEDLTRHMKSLKK
;
A
#
# COMPACT_ATOMS: atom_id res chain seq x y z
N ALA A 1 18.84 21.84 -3.19
CA ALA A 1 19.79 20.91 -3.85
C ALA A 1 19.44 20.74 -5.34
N ILE A 2 18.26 20.21 -5.73
CA ILE A 2 17.91 19.96 -7.15
C ILE A 2 17.99 21.23 -8.00
N LEU A 3 17.43 22.35 -7.55
CA LEU A 3 17.42 23.60 -8.28
C LEU A 3 18.81 24.21 -8.51
N GLU A 4 19.78 23.95 -7.62
CA GLU A 4 21.18 24.35 -7.83
C GLU A 4 21.86 23.55 -8.93
N ILE A 5 21.49 22.28 -9.08
CA ILE A 5 21.97 21.44 -10.19
C ILE A 5 21.34 21.89 -11.51
N VAL A 6 20.05 22.16 -11.46
CA VAL A 6 19.25 22.60 -12.62
C VAL A 6 19.82 23.86 -13.27
N LYS A 7 20.33 24.81 -12.48
CA LYS A 7 20.96 26.06 -12.97
C LYS A 7 22.20 25.83 -13.85
N GLN A 8 22.75 24.63 -13.88
CA GLN A 8 23.90 24.27 -14.73
C GLN A 8 23.50 23.91 -16.18
N PHE A 9 22.19 23.89 -16.47
CA PHE A 9 21.65 23.55 -17.78
C PHE A 9 20.90 24.75 -18.35
N ASP A 10 21.16 25.10 -19.61
CA ASP A 10 20.63 26.33 -20.24
C ASP A 10 19.32 26.13 -21.02
N ASP A 11 18.93 24.90 -21.31
CA ASP A 11 17.88 24.56 -22.29
C ASP A 11 16.83 23.56 -21.74
N LEU A 12 16.54 23.64 -20.45
CA LEU A 12 15.58 22.77 -19.82
C LEU A 12 14.14 23.06 -20.24
N GLU A 13 13.41 22.03 -20.64
CA GLU A 13 11.98 22.09 -20.92
C GLU A 13 11.16 21.92 -19.65
N PHE A 14 11.62 21.08 -18.72
CA PHE A 14 10.94 20.85 -17.45
C PHE A 14 11.91 20.46 -16.33
N VAL A 15 11.43 20.61 -15.11
CA VAL A 15 12.05 20.06 -13.90
C VAL A 15 11.03 19.22 -13.18
N ASP A 16 11.36 17.96 -12.90
CA ASP A 16 10.53 17.05 -12.15
C ASP A 16 11.05 16.91 -10.73
N PHE A 17 10.20 17.21 -9.75
CA PHE A 17 10.51 17.05 -8.33
C PHE A 17 10.24 15.63 -7.80
N GLY A 18 9.71 14.75 -8.67
CA GLY A 18 9.28 13.42 -8.27
C GLY A 18 8.05 13.42 -7.38
N GLY A 19 7.90 12.35 -6.61
CA GLY A 19 6.79 12.15 -5.68
C GLY A 19 7.18 12.34 -4.22
N GLY A 20 6.75 11.40 -3.38
CA GLY A 20 7.11 11.35 -1.95
C GLY A 20 6.14 12.10 -1.04
N ILE A 21 5.06 12.68 -1.56
CA ILE A 21 3.98 13.23 -0.72
C ILE A 21 3.33 12.09 0.05
N GLY A 22 3.39 12.17 1.39
CA GLY A 22 2.94 11.13 2.31
C GLY A 22 1.46 11.20 2.63
N ILE A 23 0.97 10.10 3.21
CA ILE A 23 -0.33 9.99 3.87
C ILE A 23 -0.12 9.57 5.32
N PRO A 24 -1.10 9.75 6.21
CA PRO A 24 -1.05 9.15 7.54
C PRO A 24 -1.35 7.65 7.43
N TYR A 25 -0.37 6.79 7.71
CA TYR A 25 -0.56 5.34 7.75
C TYR A 25 -1.01 4.81 9.11
N GLU A 26 -0.83 5.61 10.16
CA GLU A 26 -1.22 5.32 11.54
C GLU A 26 -2.40 6.18 11.97
N LYS A 27 -3.49 6.15 11.19
CA LYS A 27 -4.69 6.96 11.43
C LYS A 27 -5.40 6.59 12.73
N LEU A 28 -5.37 5.30 13.07
CA LEU A 28 -5.93 4.79 14.33
C LEU A 28 -5.14 5.25 15.56
N ASN A 29 -3.92 5.77 15.36
CA ASN A 29 -3.06 6.39 16.37
C ASN A 29 -2.98 7.92 16.22
N ASP A 30 -3.96 8.55 15.59
CA ASP A 30 -4.05 10.00 15.40
C ASP A 30 -2.84 10.63 14.66
N GLN A 31 -2.17 9.89 13.78
CA GLN A 31 -1.11 10.45 12.95
C GLN A 31 -1.66 11.61 12.12
N PRO A 32 -1.06 12.82 12.20
CA PRO A 32 -1.60 13.98 11.50
C PRO A 32 -1.45 13.84 9.98
N ARG A 33 -2.47 14.30 9.26
CA ARG A 33 -2.44 14.38 7.80
C ARG A 33 -1.42 15.41 7.34
N PHE A 34 -0.72 15.09 6.27
CA PHE A 34 0.21 16.01 5.63
C PHE A 34 -0.51 17.25 5.09
N ASP A 35 -0.03 18.46 5.44
CA ASP A 35 -0.60 19.72 4.98
C ASP A 35 -0.12 20.05 3.57
N ILE A 36 -0.93 19.66 2.57
CA ILE A 36 -0.65 19.92 1.16
C ILE A 36 -0.72 21.41 0.81
N ALA A 37 -1.53 22.19 1.54
CA ALA A 37 -1.65 23.62 1.30
C ALA A 37 -0.40 24.38 1.77
N ASP A 38 0.17 23.99 2.91
CA ASP A 38 1.44 24.54 3.38
C ASP A 38 2.59 24.15 2.44
N LEU A 39 2.66 22.88 1.99
CA LEU A 39 3.62 22.46 0.97
C LEU A 39 3.50 23.32 -0.29
N SER A 40 2.28 23.50 -0.81
CA SER A 40 2.03 24.28 -2.01
C SER A 40 2.57 25.70 -1.89
N LYS A 41 2.30 26.39 -0.77
CA LYS A 41 2.79 27.74 -0.53
C LYS A 41 4.33 27.81 -0.49
N LYS A 42 4.96 26.88 0.20
CA LYS A 42 6.43 26.80 0.30
C LYS A 42 7.06 26.48 -1.06
N LEU A 43 6.50 25.52 -1.78
CA LEU A 43 7.00 25.11 -3.08
C LEU A 43 6.86 26.22 -4.12
N SER A 44 5.69 26.89 -4.17
CA SER A 44 5.47 28.03 -5.10
C SER A 44 6.51 29.13 -4.90
N LYS A 45 6.79 29.48 -3.63
CA LYS A 45 7.82 30.51 -3.35
C LYS A 45 9.20 30.08 -3.86
N VAL A 46 9.59 28.82 -3.63
CA VAL A 46 10.89 28.31 -4.08
C VAL A 46 10.97 28.27 -5.60
N ILE A 47 9.88 27.94 -6.28
CA ILE A 47 9.78 27.91 -7.75
C ILE A 47 9.85 29.32 -8.30
N ASP A 48 9.09 30.28 -7.73
CA ASP A 48 9.11 31.69 -8.16
C ASP A 48 10.52 32.32 -8.05
N ASP A 49 11.20 32.04 -6.94
CA ASP A 49 12.57 32.51 -6.72
C ASP A 49 13.55 31.89 -7.73
N PHE A 50 13.39 30.57 -8.00
CA PHE A 50 14.18 29.87 -9.01
C PHE A 50 13.95 30.41 -10.43
N VAL A 51 12.70 30.61 -10.87
CA VAL A 51 12.38 31.12 -12.20
C VAL A 51 12.97 32.52 -12.41
N LYS A 52 12.91 33.40 -11.40
CA LYS A 52 13.53 34.74 -11.47
C LYS A 52 15.05 34.66 -11.65
N GLU A 53 15.71 33.75 -10.95
CA GLU A 53 17.16 33.58 -11.00
C GLU A 53 17.60 32.88 -12.28
N TYR A 54 16.87 31.86 -12.72
CA TYR A 54 17.14 31.10 -13.95
C TYR A 54 16.88 31.93 -15.21
N GLY A 55 15.98 32.90 -15.12
CA GLY A 55 15.69 33.87 -16.20
C GLY A 55 14.87 33.32 -17.37
N LYS A 56 14.32 32.11 -17.25
CA LYS A 56 13.45 31.45 -18.22
C LYS A 56 12.31 30.74 -17.52
N GLU A 57 11.18 30.61 -18.21
CA GLU A 57 10.09 29.73 -17.77
C GLU A 57 10.46 28.28 -17.97
N VAL A 58 10.13 27.45 -16.96
CA VAL A 58 10.36 26.00 -16.96
C VAL A 58 9.09 25.31 -16.46
N THR A 59 8.68 24.25 -17.13
CA THR A 59 7.57 23.44 -16.67
C THR A 59 7.97 22.66 -15.41
N ILE A 60 7.18 22.79 -14.34
CA ILE A 60 7.37 22.01 -13.12
C ILE A 60 6.47 20.78 -13.17
N LYS A 61 7.05 19.62 -12.89
CA LYS A 61 6.34 18.34 -12.77
C LYS A 61 6.48 17.78 -11.37
N ILE A 62 5.46 17.02 -10.94
CA ILE A 62 5.43 16.25 -9.70
C ILE A 62 4.77 14.89 -9.95
N GLU A 63 5.12 13.89 -9.15
CA GLU A 63 4.67 12.50 -9.29
C GLU A 63 4.01 12.00 -7.98
N PRO A 64 2.85 12.53 -7.56
CA PRO A 64 2.28 12.30 -6.22
C PRO A 64 1.52 10.96 -6.10
N GLY A 65 2.09 9.85 -6.52
CA GLY A 65 1.42 8.54 -6.60
C GLY A 65 0.73 8.11 -5.30
N ARG A 66 1.48 8.00 -4.20
CA ARG A 66 0.96 7.55 -2.90
C ARG A 66 -0.18 8.44 -2.39
N TYR A 67 0.00 9.73 -2.43
CA TYR A 67 -0.97 10.69 -1.93
C TYR A 67 -2.32 10.59 -2.65
N ILE A 68 -2.32 10.22 -3.93
CA ILE A 68 -3.54 10.12 -4.74
C ILE A 68 -4.29 8.82 -4.51
N SER A 69 -3.58 7.69 -4.41
CA SER A 69 -4.23 6.39 -4.52
C SER A 69 -4.12 5.47 -3.29
N ALA A 70 -3.26 5.76 -2.30
CA ALA A 70 -3.08 4.81 -1.20
C ALA A 70 -4.36 4.58 -0.40
N GLU A 71 -5.06 5.66 -0.05
CA GLU A 71 -6.24 5.61 0.83
C GLU A 71 -7.52 5.13 0.13
N CYS A 72 -7.50 4.91 -1.18
CA CYS A 72 -8.71 4.50 -1.91
C CYS A 72 -9.00 3.00 -1.86
N CYS A 73 -8.14 2.19 -1.24
CA CYS A 73 -8.30 0.74 -1.25
C CYS A 73 -7.96 0.12 0.10
N VAL A 74 -8.75 -0.88 0.46
CA VAL A 74 -8.54 -1.77 1.61
C VAL A 74 -8.33 -3.18 1.05
N LEU A 75 -7.28 -3.87 1.51
CA LEU A 75 -7.08 -5.28 1.21
C LEU A 75 -7.81 -6.11 2.27
N LEU A 76 -8.81 -6.86 1.86
CA LEU A 76 -9.58 -7.74 2.74
C LEU A 76 -8.97 -9.14 2.76
N GLY A 77 -8.95 -9.74 3.95
CA GLY A 77 -8.54 -11.11 4.16
C GLY A 77 -9.36 -11.80 5.25
N THR A 78 -9.35 -13.13 5.23
CA THR A 78 -10.02 -13.96 6.22
C THR A 78 -9.00 -14.60 7.14
N VAL A 79 -9.29 -14.61 8.44
CA VAL A 79 -8.47 -15.30 9.45
C VAL A 79 -8.77 -16.78 9.42
N HIS A 80 -7.78 -17.62 9.10
CA HIS A 80 -7.91 -19.08 9.06
C HIS A 80 -7.45 -19.76 10.33
N ALA A 81 -6.53 -19.14 11.08
CA ALA A 81 -5.97 -19.73 12.27
C ALA A 81 -5.59 -18.66 13.27
N VAL A 82 -5.85 -18.91 14.53
CA VAL A 82 -5.29 -18.14 15.64
C VAL A 82 -4.43 -19.11 16.44
N LYS A 83 -3.14 -18.78 16.60
CA LYS A 83 -2.15 -19.60 17.31
C LYS A 83 -1.40 -18.77 18.32
N GLN A 84 -1.01 -19.38 19.41
CA GLN A 84 -0.18 -18.76 20.44
C GLN A 84 0.98 -19.68 20.80
N ASN A 85 2.17 -19.11 20.88
CA ASN A 85 3.32 -19.73 21.52
C ASN A 85 3.57 -19.05 22.89
N ASN A 86 4.71 -19.32 23.51
CA ASN A 86 5.04 -18.77 24.83
C ASN A 86 5.26 -17.25 24.84
N VAL A 87 5.42 -16.62 23.67
CA VAL A 87 5.82 -15.20 23.54
C VAL A 87 4.83 -14.40 22.72
N HIS A 88 4.35 -14.97 21.60
CA HIS A 88 3.56 -14.25 20.63
C HIS A 88 2.25 -14.96 20.30
N LYS A 89 1.24 -14.18 19.97
CA LYS A 89 -0.01 -14.63 19.39
C LYS A 89 -0.03 -14.28 17.90
N PHE A 90 -0.57 -15.16 17.07
CA PHE A 90 -0.58 -15.02 15.62
C PHE A 90 -1.98 -15.19 15.06
N ALA A 91 -2.37 -14.30 14.14
CA ALA A 91 -3.51 -14.48 13.25
C ALA A 91 -2.99 -14.84 11.85
N GLY A 92 -3.23 -16.08 11.43
CA GLY A 92 -2.92 -16.54 10.07
C GLY A 92 -4.07 -16.24 9.12
N THR A 93 -3.77 -15.58 8.00
CA THR A 93 -4.76 -15.09 7.05
C THR A 93 -4.59 -15.73 5.66
N ASP A 94 -5.60 -15.59 4.79
CA ASP A 94 -5.55 -16.00 3.39
C ASP A 94 -4.82 -15.01 2.48
N ILE A 95 -4.42 -13.86 3.00
CA ILE A 95 -3.60 -12.89 2.31
C ILE A 95 -2.16 -12.96 2.81
N GLY A 96 -1.19 -12.87 1.91
CA GLY A 96 0.23 -12.88 2.24
C GLY A 96 0.97 -11.70 1.63
N PHE A 97 2.27 -11.61 1.90
CA PHE A 97 3.07 -10.52 1.37
C PHE A 97 3.13 -10.51 -0.18
N ASN A 98 2.77 -11.62 -0.84
CA ASN A 98 2.67 -11.64 -2.29
C ASN A 98 1.59 -10.69 -2.84
N VAL A 99 0.59 -10.33 -2.05
CA VAL A 99 -0.47 -9.37 -2.43
C VAL A 99 -0.32 -8.00 -1.77
N LEU A 100 0.41 -7.90 -0.65
CA LEU A 100 0.78 -6.64 -0.01
C LEU A 100 2.24 -6.70 0.44
N GLN A 101 3.16 -6.36 -0.45
CA GLN A 101 4.60 -6.51 -0.21
C GLN A 101 5.19 -5.45 0.73
N ARG A 102 4.54 -4.31 0.87
CA ARG A 102 5.10 -3.15 1.55
C ARG A 102 5.53 -3.38 3.02
N PRO A 103 4.77 -4.11 3.86
CA PRO A 103 5.22 -4.41 5.22
C PRO A 103 6.55 -5.16 5.25
N VAL A 104 6.73 -6.14 4.39
CA VAL A 104 7.93 -6.98 4.35
C VAL A 104 9.12 -6.27 3.68
N MET A 105 8.86 -5.52 2.62
CA MET A 105 9.92 -4.89 1.81
C MET A 105 10.44 -3.59 2.42
N TYR A 106 9.57 -2.83 3.09
CA TYR A 106 9.86 -1.46 3.55
C TYR A 106 9.56 -1.24 5.03
N ASP A 107 9.19 -2.28 5.78
CA ASP A 107 8.70 -2.17 7.16
C ASP A 107 7.55 -1.13 7.28
N SER A 108 6.70 -1.09 6.24
CA SER A 108 5.63 -0.11 6.17
C SER A 108 4.48 -0.48 7.08
N HIS A 109 4.05 0.49 7.87
CA HIS A 109 2.82 0.37 8.63
C HIS A 109 1.59 0.39 7.70
N HIS A 110 0.62 -0.45 7.99
CA HIS A 110 -0.76 -0.36 7.53
C HIS A 110 -1.66 -0.54 8.75
N ASP A 111 -2.64 0.33 8.92
CA ASP A 111 -3.65 0.14 9.95
C ASP A 111 -4.51 -1.08 9.61
N ILE A 112 -5.01 -1.75 10.65
CA ILE A 112 -5.82 -2.96 10.53
C ILE A 112 -7.19 -2.70 11.15
N GLU A 113 -8.23 -2.95 10.39
CA GLU A 113 -9.59 -3.08 10.90
C GLU A 113 -9.96 -4.56 11.03
N VAL A 114 -10.67 -4.90 12.08
CA VAL A 114 -11.25 -6.22 12.29
C VAL A 114 -12.76 -6.07 12.23
N TYR A 115 -13.40 -6.75 11.29
CA TYR A 115 -14.84 -6.63 11.07
C TYR A 115 -15.59 -7.67 11.91
N ASN A 116 -15.65 -7.41 13.21
CA ASN A 116 -16.44 -8.17 14.17
C ASN A 116 -16.99 -7.25 15.26
N ASP A 117 -17.81 -7.78 16.17
CA ASP A 117 -18.47 -7.03 17.25
C ASP A 117 -17.70 -7.08 18.59
N SER A 118 -16.38 -7.34 18.56
CA SER A 118 -15.59 -7.47 19.81
C SER A 118 -15.19 -6.11 20.36
N ASP A 119 -15.55 -5.86 21.62
CA ASP A 119 -15.05 -4.72 22.40
C ASP A 119 -13.71 -4.99 23.07
N GLU A 120 -13.24 -6.26 23.07
CA GLU A 120 -11.94 -6.65 23.62
C GLU A 120 -10.83 -6.38 22.60
N THR A 121 -9.67 -5.94 23.08
CA THR A 121 -8.46 -5.81 22.27
C THR A 121 -7.40 -6.82 22.70
N GLU A 122 -6.51 -7.17 21.79
CA GLU A 122 -5.37 -8.04 22.07
C GLU A 122 -4.15 -7.64 21.24
N GLU A 123 -2.96 -7.96 21.75
CA GLU A 123 -1.73 -7.85 20.99
C GLU A 123 -1.54 -9.11 20.15
N ILE A 124 -1.42 -8.94 18.83
CA ILE A 124 -1.33 -10.05 17.88
C ILE A 124 -0.45 -9.69 16.70
N THR A 125 0.27 -10.67 16.14
CA THR A 125 1.01 -10.55 14.89
C THR A 125 0.16 -11.15 13.76
N VAL A 126 -0.13 -10.36 12.73
CA VAL A 126 -0.87 -10.81 11.54
C VAL A 126 0.12 -11.36 10.52
N VAL A 127 -0.07 -12.61 10.14
CA VAL A 127 0.80 -13.34 9.20
C VAL A 127 0.00 -13.86 8.02
N GLY A 128 0.69 -13.98 6.89
CA GLY A 128 0.08 -14.47 5.67
C GLY A 128 0.10 -16.00 5.54
N ASN A 129 -0.12 -16.45 4.31
CA ASN A 129 -0.29 -17.86 3.94
C ASN A 129 0.88 -18.41 3.09
N ILE A 130 2.00 -17.70 3.05
CA ILE A 130 3.21 -18.07 2.33
C ILE A 130 4.13 -18.86 3.29
N CYS A 131 4.78 -19.90 2.80
CA CYS A 131 5.76 -20.68 3.58
C CYS A 131 7.13 -19.95 3.67
N GLU A 132 7.08 -18.68 4.03
CA GLU A 132 8.20 -17.78 4.19
C GLU A 132 8.13 -17.14 5.58
N SER A 133 9.19 -17.24 6.37
CA SER A 133 9.22 -16.70 7.74
C SER A 133 9.05 -15.18 7.80
N GLY A 134 9.33 -14.50 6.70
CA GLY A 134 9.11 -13.07 6.53
C GLY A 134 7.66 -12.68 6.18
N ASP A 135 6.73 -13.63 6.02
CA ASP A 135 5.33 -13.32 5.66
C ASP A 135 4.54 -12.75 6.86
N ILE A 136 5.00 -11.60 7.33
CA ILE A 136 4.43 -10.84 8.43
C ILE A 136 3.84 -9.56 7.85
N LEU A 137 2.52 -9.45 7.90
CA LEU A 137 1.80 -8.27 7.42
C LEU A 137 1.75 -7.14 8.46
N ALA A 138 1.68 -7.52 9.75
CA ALA A 138 1.73 -6.57 10.85
C ALA A 138 2.23 -7.27 12.12
N LYS A 139 3.23 -6.70 12.76
CA LYS A 139 3.89 -7.30 13.92
C LYS A 139 3.41 -6.63 15.21
N ASP A 140 3.07 -7.47 16.22
CA ASP A 140 2.76 -7.07 17.61
C ASP A 140 1.79 -5.87 17.66
N ARG A 141 0.62 -6.02 16.99
CA ARG A 141 -0.40 -4.97 16.90
C ARG A 141 -1.47 -5.15 17.95
N VAL A 142 -1.84 -4.07 18.60
CA VAL A 142 -3.03 -4.03 19.48
C VAL A 142 -4.24 -3.70 18.61
N ILE A 143 -5.06 -4.73 18.36
CA ILE A 143 -6.26 -4.65 17.52
C ILE A 143 -7.45 -5.32 18.24
N PRO A 144 -8.70 -5.13 17.77
CA PRO A 144 -9.82 -5.91 18.28
C PRO A 144 -9.53 -7.40 18.25
N LYS A 145 -10.00 -8.12 19.28
CA LYS A 145 -9.76 -9.56 19.41
C LYS A 145 -10.24 -10.33 18.20
N VAL A 146 -9.36 -11.17 17.68
CA VAL A 146 -9.55 -11.85 16.40
C VAL A 146 -9.91 -13.32 16.63
N ASN A 147 -10.90 -13.80 15.88
CA ASN A 147 -11.31 -15.20 15.84
C ASN A 147 -11.12 -15.80 14.45
N VAL A 148 -11.05 -17.13 14.39
CA VAL A 148 -11.08 -17.82 13.10
C VAL A 148 -12.40 -17.57 12.40
N GLY A 149 -12.33 -17.17 11.14
CA GLY A 149 -13.49 -16.78 10.32
C GLY A 149 -13.72 -15.27 10.24
N ASP A 150 -13.07 -14.47 11.09
CA ASP A 150 -13.18 -13.02 11.02
C ASP A 150 -12.56 -12.47 9.74
N THR A 151 -13.15 -11.41 9.23
CA THR A 151 -12.58 -10.61 8.15
C THR A 151 -11.71 -9.50 8.74
N ILE A 152 -10.54 -9.32 8.18
CA ILE A 152 -9.66 -8.19 8.47
C ILE A 152 -9.46 -7.33 7.23
N GLY A 153 -9.25 -6.04 7.43
CA GLY A 153 -8.92 -5.07 6.39
C GLY A 153 -7.55 -4.45 6.65
N MET A 154 -6.62 -4.59 5.70
CA MET A 154 -5.38 -3.82 5.68
C MET A 154 -5.63 -2.51 4.94
N LEU A 155 -5.61 -1.38 5.67
CA LEU A 155 -5.93 -0.07 5.11
C LEU A 155 -4.82 0.46 4.20
N ASP A 156 -5.16 1.46 3.39
CA ASP A 156 -4.20 2.18 2.53
C ASP A 156 -3.46 1.30 1.51
N ALA A 157 -4.13 0.27 1.01
CA ALA A 157 -3.59 -0.69 0.06
C ALA A 157 -3.65 -0.23 -1.42
N GLY A 158 -4.18 0.97 -1.72
CA GLY A 158 -4.38 1.45 -3.09
C GLY A 158 -3.10 1.85 -3.82
N ALA A 159 -2.05 2.28 -3.09
CA ALA A 159 -0.74 2.53 -3.68
C ALA A 159 0.22 1.41 -3.33
N TYR A 160 0.91 0.87 -4.35
CA TYR A 160 1.90 -0.18 -4.19
C TYR A 160 1.36 -1.48 -3.53
N GLY A 161 0.04 -1.68 -3.58
CA GLY A 161 -0.64 -2.94 -3.27
C GLY A 161 -0.66 -3.83 -4.50
N TYR A 162 -1.77 -3.81 -5.27
CA TYR A 162 -1.93 -4.69 -6.43
C TYR A 162 -0.81 -4.57 -7.48
N CYS A 163 -0.28 -3.36 -7.74
CA CYS A 163 0.79 -3.16 -8.73
C CYS A 163 2.12 -3.84 -8.36
N MET A 164 2.35 -4.13 -7.07
CA MET A 164 3.49 -4.91 -6.59
C MET A 164 3.12 -6.38 -6.32
N ALA A 165 1.83 -6.73 -6.40
CA ALA A 165 1.38 -8.09 -6.17
C ALA A 165 1.99 -9.06 -7.19
N SER A 166 2.30 -10.26 -6.71
CA SER A 166 2.94 -11.31 -7.50
C SER A 166 2.31 -12.68 -7.24
N ASN A 167 2.65 -13.64 -8.07
CA ASN A 167 2.29 -15.03 -7.85
C ASN A 167 3.41 -15.79 -7.11
N TYR A 168 4.10 -15.14 -6.18
CA TYR A 168 5.11 -15.81 -5.37
C TYR A 168 4.53 -17.06 -4.70
N ASN A 169 5.28 -18.16 -4.70
CA ASN A 169 4.85 -19.50 -4.28
C ASN A 169 3.57 -19.99 -4.97
N ASN A 170 3.34 -19.56 -6.22
CA ASN A 170 2.15 -19.88 -7.03
C ASN A 170 0.83 -19.50 -6.36
N ARG A 171 0.82 -18.50 -5.48
CA ARG A 171 -0.40 -17.91 -4.95
C ARG A 171 -1.07 -17.03 -6.00
N LEU A 172 -2.37 -17.12 -6.06
CA LEU A 172 -3.19 -16.32 -6.96
C LEU A 172 -3.40 -14.92 -6.38
N ARG A 173 -3.48 -13.91 -7.25
CA ARG A 173 -3.79 -12.54 -6.82
C ARG A 173 -5.31 -12.39 -6.68
N PRO A 174 -5.79 -11.58 -5.72
CA PRO A 174 -7.22 -11.40 -5.47
C PRO A 174 -7.91 -10.58 -6.57
N ALA A 175 -9.25 -10.63 -6.56
CA ALA A 175 -10.09 -9.72 -7.33
C ALA A 175 -10.00 -8.28 -6.79
N GLU A 176 -10.39 -7.30 -7.64
CA GLU A 176 -10.62 -5.91 -7.21
C GLU A 176 -12.08 -5.54 -7.42
N VAL A 177 -12.68 -4.95 -6.39
CA VAL A 177 -14.08 -4.52 -6.37
C VAL A 177 -14.13 -3.03 -6.09
N LEU A 178 -14.81 -2.29 -6.94
CA LEU A 178 -15.10 -0.87 -6.73
C LEU A 178 -16.41 -0.72 -5.95
N ILE A 179 -16.37 0.02 -4.87
CA ILE A 179 -17.57 0.48 -4.18
C ILE A 179 -17.91 1.88 -4.70
N ARG A 180 -19.03 2.03 -5.37
CA ARG A 180 -19.51 3.32 -5.87
C ARG A 180 -20.10 4.17 -4.75
N GLU A 181 -20.24 5.47 -5.00
CA GLU A 181 -20.85 6.42 -4.03
C GLU A 181 -22.26 6.01 -3.57
N ASN A 182 -23.02 5.32 -4.41
CA ASN A 182 -24.34 4.77 -4.07
C ASN A 182 -24.31 3.45 -3.28
N GLY A 183 -23.12 2.96 -2.92
CA GLY A 183 -22.90 1.69 -2.21
C GLY A 183 -22.89 0.45 -3.10
N GLU A 184 -23.05 0.59 -4.40
CA GLU A 184 -22.99 -0.54 -5.34
C GLU A 184 -21.58 -1.11 -5.44
N ALA A 185 -21.43 -2.44 -5.26
CA ALA A 185 -20.18 -3.16 -5.45
C ALA A 185 -20.06 -3.63 -6.90
N VAL A 186 -18.99 -3.25 -7.59
CA VAL A 186 -18.73 -3.60 -8.99
C VAL A 186 -17.39 -4.29 -9.11
N LEU A 187 -17.37 -5.51 -9.66
CA LEU A 187 -16.12 -6.20 -9.98
C LEU A 187 -15.41 -5.44 -11.11
N ILE A 188 -14.20 -4.94 -10.85
CA ILE A 188 -13.39 -4.20 -11.82
C ILE A 188 -12.16 -4.99 -12.27
N ARG A 189 -11.79 -6.03 -11.54
CA ARG A 189 -10.74 -6.99 -11.91
C ARG A 189 -11.11 -8.37 -11.34
N GLU A 190 -11.05 -9.39 -12.15
CA GLU A 190 -11.20 -10.77 -11.72
C GLU A 190 -9.99 -11.25 -10.93
N ALA A 191 -10.18 -12.21 -10.02
CA ALA A 191 -9.06 -12.90 -9.38
C ALA A 191 -8.28 -13.73 -10.40
N ASP A 192 -7.00 -13.96 -10.14
CA ASP A 192 -6.24 -14.94 -10.93
C ASP A 192 -6.84 -16.34 -10.77
N GLU A 193 -6.81 -17.12 -11.84
CA GLU A 193 -7.11 -18.55 -11.87
C GLU A 193 -5.83 -19.39 -12.04
N LEU A 194 -5.92 -20.70 -11.85
CA LEU A 194 -4.75 -21.59 -12.04
C LEU A 194 -4.19 -21.55 -13.45
N GLU A 195 -5.04 -21.31 -14.44
CA GLU A 195 -4.70 -21.12 -15.83
C GLU A 195 -3.78 -19.92 -16.05
N ASP A 196 -3.91 -18.86 -15.25
CA ASP A 196 -3.04 -17.67 -15.32
C ASP A 196 -1.59 -18.01 -14.98
N LEU A 197 -1.37 -18.99 -14.10
CA LEU A 197 -0.03 -19.47 -13.78
C LEU A 197 0.58 -20.31 -14.91
N THR A 198 -0.22 -20.95 -15.71
CA THR A 198 0.22 -21.99 -16.68
C THR A 198 0.06 -21.60 -18.14
N ARG A 199 -0.69 -20.56 -18.48
CA ARG A 199 -1.04 -20.15 -19.86
C ARG A 199 0.17 -19.95 -20.80
N HIS A 200 1.34 -19.65 -20.26
CA HIS A 200 2.56 -19.48 -21.04
C HIS A 200 3.45 -20.74 -21.07
N MET A 201 3.08 -21.78 -20.34
CA MET A 201 3.82 -23.04 -20.35
C MET A 201 3.62 -23.76 -21.68
N LYS A 202 4.69 -24.37 -22.20
CA LYS A 202 4.63 -25.18 -23.41
C LYS A 202 4.67 -26.64 -23.03
N SER A 203 3.75 -27.43 -23.60
CA SER A 203 3.81 -28.89 -23.51
C SER A 203 5.08 -29.38 -24.19
N LEU A 204 5.86 -30.18 -23.50
CA LEU A 204 6.98 -30.91 -24.12
C LEU A 204 6.34 -32.01 -24.99
N LYS A 205 6.44 -31.86 -26.33
CA LYS A 205 6.11 -32.97 -27.22
C LYS A 205 7.11 -34.08 -26.96
N LYS A 206 6.62 -35.27 -26.60
CA LYS A 206 7.42 -36.50 -26.60
C LYS A 206 7.81 -36.87 -28.00
#